data_9d9e9c04b282d88535cf2fa109fc7752
#
_entry.id   9d9e9c04b282d88535cf2fa109fc7752
#
_cell.length_a   1.000
_cell.length_b   1.000
_cell.length_c   1.000
_cell.angle_alpha   90.00
_cell.angle_beta   90.00
_cell.angle_gamma   90.00
#
_symmetry.space_group_name_H-M   'P 1'
#
loop_
_entity.id
_entity.type
_entity.pdbx_description
1 polymer ?
#
loop_
_entity_poly.entity_id
_entity_poly.type
_entity_poly.pdbx_seq_one_letter_code
_entity_poly.pdbx_strand_id
1 'polypeptide(L)'
;CGVLWGKKQAERLMSRQVCGLIDAVVIDLDNNRDKVRAIMDVTKQVKSGRNFLIFPEGGYTDNKNELQEFQAGCFSCSLQSKTPIVPVALFDSYKSMNSNTFERVDTQVHFLKPILYSEYGELKKKEVAEFVKSRIAERMAQIKAGEINESYEMIG
;
A
#
# COMPACT_ATOMS: atom_id res chain seq x y z
N CYS A 1 7.28 0.62 -11.91
CA CYS A 1 6.85 0.54 -10.50
C CYS A 1 7.08 -0.88 -10.00
N GLY A 2 7.75 -1.05 -8.85
CA GLY A 2 7.88 -2.34 -8.19
C GLY A 2 6.75 -2.54 -7.19
N VAL A 3 6.50 -3.81 -6.79
CA VAL A 3 5.51 -4.15 -5.76
C VAL A 3 6.17 -5.03 -4.72
N LEU A 4 5.91 -4.75 -3.44
CA LEU A 4 6.26 -5.65 -2.35
C LEU A 4 5.12 -6.66 -2.16
N TRP A 5 5.41 -7.95 -2.39
CA TRP A 5 4.39 -9.01 -2.43
C TRP A 5 4.67 -10.10 -1.39
N GLY A 6 3.64 -10.52 -0.67
CA GLY A 6 3.75 -11.60 0.31
C GLY A 6 3.98 -12.96 -0.37
N LYS A 7 4.89 -13.78 0.18
CA LYS A 7 5.27 -15.10 -0.37
C LYS A 7 4.07 -16.03 -0.56
N LYS A 8 3.18 -16.12 0.44
CA LYS A 8 1.99 -16.99 0.37
C LYS A 8 1.06 -16.65 -0.80
N GLN A 9 0.98 -15.36 -1.16
CA GLN A 9 0.20 -14.91 -2.32
C GLN A 9 0.98 -15.07 -3.62
N ALA A 10 2.30 -14.90 -3.60
CA ALA A 10 3.17 -15.04 -4.77
C ALA A 10 3.23 -16.49 -5.30
N GLU A 11 3.03 -17.49 -4.43
CA GLU A 11 3.07 -18.91 -4.78
C GLU A 11 1.83 -19.39 -5.55
N ARG A 12 0.75 -18.62 -5.57
CA ARG A 12 -0.43 -18.95 -6.41
C ARG A 12 -0.08 -18.83 -7.88
N LEU A 13 -0.57 -19.79 -8.69
CA LEU A 13 -0.18 -19.97 -10.09
C LEU A 13 -0.26 -18.68 -10.93
N MET A 14 -1.35 -17.94 -10.84
CA MET A 14 -1.54 -16.66 -11.54
C MET A 14 -0.65 -15.55 -10.98
N SER A 15 -0.52 -15.46 -9.65
CA SER A 15 0.28 -14.43 -8.98
C SER A 15 1.76 -14.56 -9.31
N ARG A 16 2.28 -15.79 -9.46
CA ARG A 16 3.67 -16.04 -9.82
C ARG A 16 4.05 -15.44 -11.16
N GLN A 17 3.16 -15.54 -12.16
CA GLN A 17 3.40 -14.96 -13.49
C GLN A 17 3.37 -13.43 -13.40
N VAL A 18 2.40 -12.86 -12.69
CA VAL A 18 2.29 -11.41 -12.50
C VAL A 18 3.51 -10.87 -11.74
N CYS A 19 3.96 -11.53 -10.66
CA CYS A 19 5.15 -11.13 -9.90
C CYS A 19 6.40 -11.05 -10.79
N GLY A 20 6.57 -11.98 -11.73
CA GLY A 20 7.67 -11.95 -12.68
C GLY A 20 7.60 -10.80 -13.68
N LEU A 21 6.40 -10.47 -14.15
CA LEU A 21 6.19 -9.36 -15.11
C LEU A 21 6.42 -7.97 -14.49
N ILE A 22 6.04 -7.79 -13.22
CA ILE A 22 6.17 -6.49 -12.52
C ILE A 22 7.45 -6.40 -11.69
N ASP A 23 8.32 -7.42 -11.76
CA ASP A 23 9.56 -7.49 -10.99
C ASP A 23 9.32 -7.22 -9.49
N ALA A 24 8.39 -8.00 -8.91
CA ALA A 24 7.97 -7.87 -7.54
C ALA A 24 9.06 -8.34 -6.56
N VAL A 25 9.26 -7.62 -5.48
CA VAL A 25 10.06 -8.09 -4.34
C VAL A 25 9.17 -8.97 -3.46
N VAL A 26 9.50 -10.25 -3.39
CA VAL A 26 8.74 -11.21 -2.58
C VAL A 26 9.27 -11.21 -1.14
N ILE A 27 8.35 -11.15 -0.18
CA ILE A 27 8.66 -11.10 1.25
C ILE A 27 7.97 -12.25 2.00
N ASP A 28 8.72 -12.96 2.83
CA ASP A 28 8.17 -13.90 3.80
C ASP A 28 7.78 -13.15 5.08
N LEU A 29 6.47 -13.00 5.29
CA LEU A 29 5.92 -12.25 6.43
C LEU A 29 6.07 -13.00 7.76
N ASP A 30 6.38 -14.28 7.75
CA ASP A 30 6.59 -15.09 8.96
C ASP A 30 8.07 -15.08 9.37
N ASN A 31 8.99 -14.61 8.50
CA ASN A 31 10.42 -14.58 8.74
C ASN A 31 10.95 -13.16 8.93
N ASN A 32 11.39 -12.82 10.14
CA ASN A 32 11.88 -11.47 10.45
C ASN A 32 13.16 -11.08 9.68
N ARG A 33 14.04 -12.03 9.37
CA ARG A 33 15.25 -11.77 8.58
C ARG A 33 14.89 -11.42 7.13
N ASP A 34 13.94 -12.14 6.55
CA ASP A 34 13.42 -11.89 5.21
C ASP A 34 12.74 -10.51 5.11
N LYS A 35 11.97 -10.13 6.14
CA LYS A 35 11.38 -8.79 6.21
C LYS A 35 12.44 -7.68 6.13
N VAL A 36 13.49 -7.81 6.93
CA VAL A 36 14.58 -6.83 6.93
C VAL A 36 15.28 -6.78 5.57
N ARG A 37 15.59 -7.95 5.00
CA ARG A 37 16.25 -8.06 3.69
C ARG A 37 15.41 -7.44 2.57
N ALA A 38 14.14 -7.78 2.50
CA ALA A 38 13.22 -7.24 1.50
C ALA A 38 13.11 -5.71 1.59
N ILE A 39 12.99 -5.16 2.81
CA ILE A 39 12.95 -3.69 2.99
C ILE A 39 14.28 -3.03 2.59
N MET A 40 15.42 -3.68 2.85
CA MET A 40 16.72 -3.16 2.39
C MET A 40 16.82 -3.15 0.86
N ASP A 41 16.35 -4.20 0.19
CA ASP A 41 16.35 -4.29 -1.27
C ASP A 41 15.41 -3.26 -1.89
N VAL A 42 14.20 -3.08 -1.34
CA VAL A 42 13.29 -2.00 -1.73
C VAL A 42 13.95 -0.63 -1.54
N THR A 43 14.61 -0.41 -0.40
CA THR A 43 15.30 0.86 -0.11
C THR A 43 16.37 1.20 -1.16
N LYS A 44 17.16 0.21 -1.57
CA LYS A 44 18.18 0.39 -2.63
C LYS A 44 17.54 0.78 -3.96
N GLN A 45 16.46 0.10 -4.33
CA GLN A 45 15.76 0.36 -5.59
C GLN A 45 15.05 1.72 -5.57
N VAL A 46 14.45 2.11 -4.45
CA VAL A 46 13.87 3.46 -4.29
C VAL A 46 14.93 4.54 -4.41
N LYS A 47 16.11 4.36 -3.80
CA LYS A 47 17.25 5.28 -3.96
C LYS A 47 17.77 5.39 -5.40
N SER A 48 17.56 4.36 -6.22
CA SER A 48 17.88 4.40 -7.66
C SER A 48 16.76 5.02 -8.52
N GLY A 49 15.71 5.58 -7.89
CA GLY A 49 14.60 6.26 -8.59
C GLY A 49 13.43 5.36 -8.96
N ARG A 50 13.37 4.11 -8.45
CA ARG A 50 12.27 3.21 -8.71
C ARG A 50 11.13 3.44 -7.71
N ASN A 51 9.90 3.61 -8.18
CA ASN A 51 8.72 3.69 -7.33
C ASN A 51 8.28 2.29 -6.87
N PHE A 52 7.79 2.19 -5.64
CA PHE A 52 7.24 0.97 -5.07
C PHE A 52 5.84 1.14 -4.52
N LEU A 53 4.97 0.18 -4.81
CA LEU A 53 3.68 -0.01 -4.17
C LEU A 53 3.85 -0.98 -2.99
N ILE A 54 3.41 -0.56 -1.82
CA ILE A 54 3.49 -1.34 -0.58
C ILE A 54 2.11 -1.35 0.08
N PHE A 55 1.65 -2.54 0.48
CA PHE A 55 0.44 -2.71 1.28
C PHE A 55 0.83 -2.84 2.76
N PRO A 56 0.73 -1.76 3.55
CA PRO A 56 1.28 -1.75 4.92
C PRO A 56 0.49 -2.62 5.90
N GLU A 57 -0.72 -3.02 5.55
CA GLU A 57 -1.53 -3.95 6.35
C GLU A 57 -0.95 -5.38 6.38
N GLY A 58 -0.10 -5.73 5.41
CA GLY A 58 0.58 -7.03 5.37
C GLY A 58 -0.29 -8.20 4.94
N GLY A 59 -1.59 -8.00 4.74
CA GLY A 59 -2.53 -9.04 4.29
C GLY A 59 -3.97 -8.57 4.33
N TYR A 60 -4.87 -9.41 3.81
CA TYR A 60 -6.31 -9.19 3.83
C TYR A 60 -6.99 -10.18 4.78
N THR A 61 -7.85 -9.70 5.67
CA THR A 61 -8.55 -10.47 6.70
C THR A 61 -10.08 -10.31 6.66
N ASP A 62 -10.65 -10.15 5.48
CA ASP A 62 -12.10 -9.95 5.27
C ASP A 62 -12.70 -8.76 6.06
N ASN A 63 -11.87 -7.78 6.35
CA ASN A 63 -12.23 -6.54 7.05
C ASN A 63 -12.95 -5.52 6.15
N LYS A 64 -13.24 -5.88 4.90
CA LYS A 64 -13.91 -5.03 3.89
C LYS A 64 -13.19 -3.69 3.71
N ASN A 65 -13.88 -2.59 4.04
CA ASN A 65 -13.33 -1.23 3.96
C ASN A 65 -12.72 -0.75 5.28
N GLU A 66 -12.61 -1.60 6.30
CA GLU A 66 -11.99 -1.20 7.57
C GLU A 66 -10.47 -1.38 7.50
N LEU A 67 -9.72 -0.33 7.84
CA LEU A 67 -8.26 -0.37 7.85
C LEU A 67 -7.73 -1.21 9.00
N GLN A 68 -6.80 -2.09 8.69
CA GLN A 68 -6.04 -2.84 9.68
C GLN A 68 -4.89 -2.02 10.26
N GLU A 69 -4.16 -2.61 11.20
CA GLU A 69 -2.92 -2.02 11.71
C GLU A 69 -1.83 -2.01 10.64
N PHE A 70 -1.16 -0.85 10.50
CA PHE A 70 -0.07 -0.70 9.54
C PHE A 70 1.24 -1.21 10.13
N GLN A 71 1.93 -2.05 9.39
CA GLN A 71 3.25 -2.56 9.74
C GLN A 71 4.29 -1.44 9.64
N ALA A 72 4.73 -0.90 10.77
CA ALA A 72 5.67 0.22 10.83
C ALA A 72 6.99 -0.03 10.06
N GLY A 73 7.38 -1.31 9.91
CA GLY A 73 8.56 -1.72 9.13
C GLY A 73 8.52 -1.31 7.67
N CYS A 74 7.33 -1.22 7.06
CA CYS A 74 7.14 -0.83 5.66
C CYS A 74 7.66 0.59 5.38
N PHE A 75 7.55 1.49 6.34
CA PHE A 75 7.96 2.89 6.21
C PHE A 75 9.46 3.12 6.38
N SER A 76 10.23 2.07 6.71
CA SER A 76 11.68 2.18 6.82
C SER A 76 12.34 2.52 5.49
N CYS A 77 11.78 2.09 4.37
CA CYS A 77 12.33 2.39 3.04
C CYS A 77 12.23 3.88 2.72
N SER A 78 11.08 4.52 2.96
CA SER A 78 10.89 5.96 2.71
C SER A 78 11.71 6.82 3.67
N LEU A 79 11.78 6.47 4.96
CA LEU A 79 12.65 7.15 5.93
C LEU A 79 14.13 7.10 5.55
N GLN A 80 14.63 5.94 5.12
CA GLN A 80 16.04 5.76 4.75
C GLN A 80 16.38 6.36 3.37
N SER A 81 15.44 6.39 2.45
CA SER A 81 15.63 6.98 1.11
C SER A 81 15.28 8.46 1.05
N LYS A 82 14.62 9.01 2.07
CA LYS A 82 14.13 10.40 2.14
C LYS A 82 13.20 10.76 0.99
N THR A 83 12.35 9.82 0.58
CA THR A 83 11.44 9.95 -0.58
C THR A 83 10.02 10.25 -0.14
N PRO A 84 9.21 10.94 -0.95
CA PRO A 84 7.80 11.17 -0.65
C PRO A 84 7.02 9.88 -0.49
N ILE A 85 5.98 9.91 0.35
CA ILE A 85 5.00 8.84 0.50
C ILE A 85 3.71 9.32 -0.15
N VAL A 86 3.15 8.55 -1.09
CA VAL A 86 1.85 8.81 -1.69
C VAL A 86 0.84 7.84 -1.04
N PRO A 87 -0.02 8.29 -0.12
CA PRO A 87 -1.06 7.44 0.43
C PRO A 87 -2.11 7.13 -0.65
N VAL A 88 -2.61 5.90 -0.65
CA VAL A 88 -3.64 5.47 -1.60
C VAL A 88 -4.77 4.80 -0.82
N ALA A 89 -5.99 5.31 -0.96
CA ALA A 89 -7.19 4.71 -0.39
C ALA A 89 -7.85 3.80 -1.43
N LEU A 90 -8.10 2.56 -1.04
CA LEU A 90 -8.86 1.58 -1.82
C LEU A 90 -10.23 1.40 -1.18
N PHE A 91 -11.30 1.65 -1.93
CA PHE A 91 -12.66 1.50 -1.44
C PHE A 91 -13.43 0.49 -2.28
N ASP A 92 -14.17 -0.41 -1.62
CA ASP A 92 -14.95 -1.49 -2.21
C ASP A 92 -14.15 -2.50 -3.08
N SER A 93 -12.82 -2.46 -3.02
CA SER A 93 -11.95 -3.37 -3.79
C SER A 93 -12.17 -4.85 -3.43
N TYR A 94 -12.60 -5.16 -2.21
CA TYR A 94 -12.92 -6.53 -1.77
C TYR A 94 -14.11 -7.14 -2.52
N LYS A 95 -15.05 -6.32 -3.00
CA LYS A 95 -16.26 -6.78 -3.70
C LYS A 95 -15.91 -7.53 -4.98
N SER A 96 -14.87 -7.10 -5.72
CA SER A 96 -14.45 -7.75 -6.96
C SER A 96 -13.96 -9.19 -6.77
N MET A 97 -13.51 -9.55 -5.56
CA MET A 97 -12.96 -10.88 -5.25
C MET A 97 -13.91 -11.76 -4.45
N ASN A 98 -14.84 -11.15 -3.72
CA ASN A 98 -15.75 -11.85 -2.79
C ASN A 98 -17.21 -11.92 -3.28
N SER A 99 -17.55 -11.27 -4.41
CA SER A 99 -18.89 -11.35 -4.96
C SER A 99 -19.05 -12.60 -5.82
N ASN A 100 -20.04 -13.43 -5.47
CA ASN A 100 -20.48 -14.56 -6.30
C ASN A 100 -21.59 -14.15 -7.30
N THR A 101 -21.66 -12.87 -7.66
CA THR A 101 -22.65 -12.33 -8.59
C THR A 101 -21.98 -11.89 -9.88
N PHE A 102 -22.73 -11.91 -10.98
CA PHE A 102 -22.31 -11.32 -12.26
C PHE A 102 -22.68 -9.83 -12.37
N GLU A 103 -23.10 -9.23 -11.25
CA GLU A 103 -23.43 -7.80 -11.21
C GLU A 103 -22.16 -6.96 -11.31
N ARG A 104 -22.30 -5.79 -11.91
CA ARG A 104 -21.21 -4.80 -12.00
C ARG A 104 -20.79 -4.39 -10.59
N VAL A 105 -19.52 -4.46 -10.32
CA VAL A 105 -18.90 -4.00 -9.07
C VAL A 105 -18.04 -2.77 -9.38
N ASP A 106 -18.37 -1.66 -8.76
CA ASP A 106 -17.58 -0.44 -8.84
C ASP A 106 -16.60 -0.41 -7.65
N THR A 107 -15.32 -0.22 -7.95
CA THR A 107 -14.24 -0.07 -6.96
C THR A 107 -13.59 1.29 -7.15
N GLN A 108 -13.11 1.90 -6.06
CA GLN A 108 -12.50 3.22 -6.12
C GLN A 108 -11.05 3.16 -5.64
N VAL A 109 -10.19 3.91 -6.34
CA VAL A 109 -8.77 4.06 -5.99
C VAL A 109 -8.50 5.57 -5.93
N HIS A 110 -8.18 6.07 -4.74
CA HIS A 110 -7.91 7.49 -4.53
C HIS A 110 -6.43 7.69 -4.18
N PHE A 111 -5.69 8.38 -5.04
CA PHE A 111 -4.34 8.85 -4.76
C PHE A 111 -4.44 10.17 -3.98
N LEU A 112 -3.85 10.21 -2.80
CA LEU A 112 -3.86 11.38 -1.94
C LEU A 112 -2.62 12.23 -2.22
N LYS A 113 -2.65 13.48 -1.72
CA LYS A 113 -1.50 14.38 -1.80
C LYS A 113 -0.24 13.71 -1.22
N PRO A 114 0.90 13.75 -1.95
CA PRO A 114 2.15 13.22 -1.44
C PRO A 114 2.55 13.87 -0.10
N ILE A 115 2.97 13.05 0.83
CA ILE A 115 3.57 13.48 2.11
C ILE A 115 5.07 13.59 1.88
N LEU A 116 5.61 14.79 1.97
CA LEU A 116 7.02 15.05 1.74
C LEU A 116 7.88 14.61 2.93
N TYR A 117 9.15 14.30 2.70
CA TYR A 117 10.07 13.91 3.76
C TYR A 117 10.19 14.96 4.87
N SER A 118 10.07 16.24 4.54
CA SER A 118 10.05 17.33 5.51
C SER A 118 8.89 17.26 6.52
N GLU A 119 7.80 16.55 6.20
CA GLU A 119 6.63 16.41 7.06
C GLU A 119 6.72 15.20 8.01
N TYR A 120 7.53 14.19 7.67
CA TYR A 120 7.58 12.94 8.44
C TYR A 120 8.99 12.47 8.83
N GLY A 121 10.04 13.13 8.34
CA GLY A 121 11.43 12.68 8.51
C GLY A 121 11.93 12.62 9.95
N GLU A 122 11.35 13.45 10.83
CA GLU A 122 11.67 13.46 12.27
C GLU A 122 10.83 12.48 13.10
N LEU A 123 9.81 11.87 12.49
CA LEU A 123 8.92 10.93 13.15
C LEU A 123 9.55 9.53 13.25
N LYS A 124 9.19 8.80 14.31
CA LYS A 124 9.51 7.38 14.43
C LYS A 124 8.64 6.56 13.47
N LYS A 125 9.11 5.37 13.08
CA LYS A 125 8.42 4.47 12.14
C LYS A 125 6.95 4.23 12.49
N LYS A 126 6.60 4.09 13.77
CA LYS A 126 5.22 3.91 14.23
C LYS A 126 4.39 5.17 14.01
N GLU A 127 4.96 6.33 14.31
CA GLU A 127 4.30 7.62 14.12
C GLU A 127 4.05 7.90 12.63
N VAL A 128 5.00 7.54 11.75
CA VAL A 128 4.79 7.62 10.30
C VAL A 128 3.66 6.69 9.84
N ALA A 129 3.58 5.47 10.38
CA ALA A 129 2.53 4.53 10.06
C ALA A 129 1.14 5.08 10.44
N GLU A 130 1.01 5.63 11.65
CA GLU A 130 -0.24 6.25 12.13
C GLU A 130 -0.59 7.50 11.32
N PHE A 131 0.40 8.33 10.98
CA PHE A 131 0.19 9.52 10.17
C PHE A 131 -0.35 9.18 8.78
N VAL A 132 0.25 8.20 8.09
CA VAL A 132 -0.23 7.75 6.78
C VAL A 132 -1.61 7.09 6.89
N LYS A 133 -1.82 6.25 7.93
CA LYS A 133 -3.11 5.59 8.19
C LYS A 133 -4.23 6.62 8.41
N SER A 134 -3.97 7.68 9.18
CA SER A 134 -4.96 8.72 9.45
C SER A 134 -5.39 9.46 8.16
N ARG A 135 -4.45 9.74 7.25
CA ARG A 135 -4.76 10.36 5.95
C ARG A 135 -5.65 9.48 5.08
N ILE A 136 -5.38 8.17 5.08
CA ILE A 136 -6.21 7.22 4.32
C ILE A 136 -7.58 7.08 4.98
N ALA A 137 -7.65 6.98 6.32
CA ALA A 137 -8.91 6.87 7.06
C ALA A 137 -9.82 8.09 6.84
N GLU A 138 -9.25 9.29 6.84
CA GLU A 138 -9.98 10.53 6.54
C GLU A 138 -10.61 10.47 5.15
N ARG A 139 -9.85 10.07 4.12
CA ARG A 139 -10.37 9.92 2.75
C ARG A 139 -11.47 8.86 2.68
N MET A 140 -11.30 7.74 3.35
CA MET A 140 -12.32 6.68 3.37
C MET A 140 -13.60 7.12 4.08
N ALA A 141 -13.50 7.95 5.12
CA ALA A 141 -14.66 8.55 5.78
C ALA A 141 -15.43 9.49 4.84
N GLN A 142 -14.71 10.34 4.09
CA GLN A 142 -15.30 11.25 3.07
C GLN A 142 -16.04 10.47 1.97
N ILE A 143 -15.46 9.37 1.50
CA ILE A 143 -16.12 8.49 0.50
C ILE A 143 -17.40 7.86 1.09
N LYS A 144 -17.33 7.34 2.33
CA LYS A 144 -18.49 6.79 3.02
C LYS A 144 -19.62 7.80 3.23
N ALA A 145 -19.27 9.06 3.49
CA ALA A 145 -20.21 10.17 3.65
C ALA A 145 -20.83 10.66 2.32
N GLY A 146 -20.36 10.17 1.17
CA GLY A 146 -20.81 10.63 -0.15
C GLY A 146 -20.31 12.02 -0.51
N GLU A 147 -19.33 12.57 0.22
CA GLU A 147 -18.75 13.90 -0.04
C GLU A 147 -17.87 13.92 -1.28
N ILE A 148 -17.43 12.74 -1.73
CA ILE A 148 -16.57 12.57 -2.91
C ILE A 148 -17.26 11.56 -3.83
N ASN A 149 -17.98 12.07 -4.81
CA ASN A 149 -18.43 11.33 -5.97
C ASN A 149 -17.48 11.64 -7.12
N GLU A 150 -16.73 10.61 -7.57
CA GLU A 150 -15.98 10.59 -8.83
C GLU A 150 -15.25 11.91 -9.16
N SER A 151 -14.22 12.27 -8.44
CA SER A 151 -13.30 13.30 -8.92
C SER A 151 -11.99 12.64 -9.35
N TYR A 152 -11.80 12.52 -10.66
CA TYR A 152 -10.48 12.48 -11.26
C TYR A 152 -9.85 13.87 -11.06
N GLU A 153 -9.35 14.17 -9.88
CA GLU A 153 -8.38 15.23 -9.75
C GLU A 153 -7.08 14.73 -10.37
N MET A 154 -6.92 14.98 -11.66
CA MET A 154 -5.62 14.88 -12.29
C MET A 154 -4.74 15.96 -11.66
N ILE A 155 -3.75 15.49 -10.86
CA ILE A 155 -2.68 16.34 -10.37
C ILE A 155 -1.83 16.70 -11.60
N GLY A 156 -2.03 17.93 -12.11
CA GLY A 156 -1.15 18.53 -13.10
C GLY A 156 0.16 18.99 -12.48
#